data_ed2294c3854c054ed22e395762d4d852
#
_entry.id   ed2294c3854c054ed22e395762d4d852
#
_cell.length_a   1.000
_cell.length_b   1.000
_cell.length_c   1.000
_cell.angle_alpha   90.00
_cell.angle_beta   90.00
_cell.angle_gamma   90.00
#
_symmetry.space_group_name_H-M   'P 1'
#
loop_
_entity.id
_entity.type
_entity.pdbx_description
1 polymer ?
#
loop_
_entity_poly.entity_id
_entity_poly.type
_entity_poly.pdbx_seq_one_letter_code
_entity_poly.pdbx_strand_id
1 'polypeptide(L)'
;MYEPYPATGPGQSTERVPQPRSVRNAKRLMYLGAALEVPGVIIAVAAKSGLRPSILRAHPGYTAAQLQAAENARTLPLIVGTAIAIGLWLWMAWANGRGYAWARVVAVGIFAFATLDLIVSLVFIHIPADMAIDAVIWVVGLAVVTLLLAGESAPFYRSA
;
A
#
# COMPACT_ATOMS: atom_id res chain seq x y z
N MET A 1 24.26 36.38 -46.95
CA MET A 1 23.71 35.06 -47.39
C MET A 1 23.15 34.42 -46.14
N TYR A 2 21.80 34.42 -46.00
CA TYR A 2 21.12 33.90 -44.82
C TYR A 2 20.75 32.44 -45.12
N GLU A 3 21.40 31.47 -44.49
CA GLU A 3 20.96 30.07 -44.57
C GLU A 3 19.76 29.88 -43.68
N PRO A 4 18.61 29.50 -44.25
CA PRO A 4 17.43 29.21 -43.43
C PRO A 4 17.74 27.93 -42.58
N TYR A 5 17.56 28.03 -41.28
CA TYR A 5 17.57 26.87 -40.37
C TYR A 5 16.58 25.82 -40.89
N PRO A 6 16.97 24.55 -40.99
CA PRO A 6 16.05 23.50 -41.40
C PRO A 6 14.86 23.50 -40.41
N ALA A 7 13.67 23.73 -40.96
CA ALA A 7 12.43 23.62 -40.24
C ALA A 7 12.38 22.22 -39.63
N THR A 8 12.43 22.14 -38.30
CA THR A 8 12.12 20.90 -37.58
C THR A 8 10.79 20.40 -38.07
N GLY A 9 10.81 19.27 -38.79
CA GLY A 9 9.63 18.68 -39.40
C GLY A 9 8.52 18.45 -38.36
N PRO A 10 7.24 18.63 -38.75
CA PRO A 10 6.11 18.34 -37.88
C PRO A 10 6.09 16.83 -37.62
N GLY A 11 6.18 16.42 -36.33
CA GLY A 11 5.82 15.09 -35.94
C GLY A 11 6.94 14.15 -35.50
N GLN A 12 7.81 14.58 -34.60
CA GLN A 12 8.23 13.61 -33.61
C GLN A 12 7.03 13.44 -32.65
N SER A 13 6.09 12.58 -33.05
CA SER A 13 5.18 11.97 -32.12
C SER A 13 6.06 11.42 -31.01
N THR A 14 5.94 11.97 -29.81
CA THR A 14 6.54 11.41 -28.58
C THR A 14 5.93 10.03 -28.44
N GLU A 15 6.57 9.05 -29.08
CA GLU A 15 6.17 7.64 -29.03
C GLU A 15 6.30 7.24 -27.56
N ARG A 16 5.17 7.20 -26.86
CA ARG A 16 5.14 6.84 -25.44
C ARG A 16 5.75 5.46 -25.34
N VAL A 17 6.87 5.36 -24.64
CA VAL A 17 7.53 4.08 -24.39
C VAL A 17 6.49 3.10 -23.83
N PRO A 18 6.27 1.94 -24.49
CA PRO A 18 5.27 0.98 -24.03
C PRO A 18 5.57 0.55 -22.59
N GLN A 19 4.53 0.42 -21.77
CA GLN A 19 4.65 0.05 -20.37
C GLN A 19 5.35 -1.31 -20.23
N PRO A 20 6.51 -1.40 -19.54
CA PRO A 20 7.25 -2.65 -19.33
C PRO A 20 6.39 -3.69 -18.60
N ARG A 21 6.70 -4.97 -18.84
CA ARG A 21 6.00 -6.08 -18.17
C ARG A 21 6.15 -6.02 -16.65
N SER A 22 7.31 -5.63 -16.14
CA SER A 22 7.59 -5.43 -14.71
C SER A 22 6.64 -4.42 -14.07
N VAL A 23 6.47 -3.24 -14.67
CA VAL A 23 5.55 -2.19 -14.16
C VAL A 23 4.09 -2.67 -14.22
N ARG A 24 3.70 -3.36 -15.30
CA ARG A 24 2.34 -3.91 -15.42
C ARG A 24 2.05 -4.98 -14.35
N ASN A 25 3.01 -5.84 -14.08
CA ASN A 25 2.87 -6.87 -13.04
C ASN A 25 2.90 -6.25 -11.63
N ALA A 26 3.77 -5.27 -11.37
CA ALA A 26 3.77 -4.51 -10.13
C ALA A 26 2.40 -3.86 -9.87
N LYS A 27 1.80 -3.23 -10.90
CA LYS A 27 0.46 -2.65 -10.79
C LYS A 27 -0.62 -3.69 -10.46
N ARG A 28 -0.56 -4.90 -11.06
CA ARG A 28 -1.50 -5.99 -10.74
C ARG A 28 -1.33 -6.46 -9.30
N LEU A 29 -0.09 -6.59 -8.82
CA LEU A 29 0.19 -6.94 -7.43
C LEU A 29 -0.27 -5.86 -6.45
N MET A 30 -0.18 -4.58 -6.82
CA MET A 30 -0.74 -3.49 -6.00
C MET A 30 -2.26 -3.58 -5.87
N TYR A 31 -2.99 -3.93 -6.94
CA TYR A 31 -4.43 -4.20 -6.85
C TYR A 31 -4.73 -5.44 -6.01
N LEU A 32 -3.90 -6.47 -6.09
CA LEU A 32 -4.01 -7.64 -5.22
C LEU A 32 -3.78 -7.25 -3.75
N GLY A 33 -2.77 -6.43 -3.45
CA GLY A 33 -2.51 -5.89 -2.12
C GLY A 33 -3.74 -5.16 -1.56
N ALA A 34 -4.32 -4.24 -2.35
CA ALA A 34 -5.55 -3.55 -1.96
C ALA A 34 -6.73 -4.52 -1.69
N ALA A 35 -6.86 -5.59 -2.47
CA ALA A 35 -7.91 -6.58 -2.28
C ALA A 35 -7.68 -7.45 -1.04
N LEU A 36 -6.42 -7.72 -0.67
CA LEU A 36 -6.07 -8.48 0.53
C LEU A 36 -6.32 -7.73 1.84
N GLU A 37 -6.37 -6.39 1.79
CA GLU A 37 -6.74 -5.57 2.96
C GLU A 37 -8.21 -5.75 3.35
N VAL A 38 -9.11 -6.04 2.40
CA VAL A 38 -10.56 -6.13 2.64
C VAL A 38 -10.94 -7.24 3.63
N PRO A 39 -10.44 -8.48 3.53
CA PRO A 39 -10.67 -9.51 4.53
C PRO A 39 -10.25 -9.10 5.94
N GLY A 40 -9.15 -8.37 6.09
CA GLY A 40 -8.67 -7.86 7.37
C GLY A 40 -9.70 -6.97 8.07
N VAL A 41 -10.33 -6.04 7.34
CA VAL A 41 -11.42 -5.21 7.89
C VAL A 41 -12.63 -6.05 8.28
N ILE A 42 -13.03 -7.00 7.43
CA ILE A 42 -14.18 -7.87 7.71
C ILE A 42 -13.94 -8.65 9.00
N ILE A 43 -12.76 -9.24 9.16
CA ILE A 43 -12.38 -9.98 10.37
C ILE A 43 -12.35 -9.05 11.58
N ALA A 44 -11.77 -7.85 11.48
CA ALA A 44 -11.69 -6.88 12.56
C ALA A 44 -13.09 -6.42 13.02
N VAL A 45 -14.01 -6.18 12.07
CA VAL A 45 -15.40 -5.81 12.37
C VAL A 45 -16.16 -6.99 12.98
N ALA A 46 -15.98 -8.19 12.47
CA ALA A 46 -16.61 -9.40 13.03
C ALA A 46 -16.10 -9.71 14.46
N ALA A 47 -14.81 -9.50 14.72
CA ALA A 47 -14.22 -9.68 16.05
C ALA A 47 -14.70 -8.65 17.08
N LYS A 48 -15.36 -7.55 16.64
CA LYS A 48 -15.89 -6.52 17.53
C LYS A 48 -16.86 -7.07 18.58
N SER A 49 -17.65 -8.10 18.24
CA SER A 49 -18.57 -8.76 19.17
C SER A 49 -17.86 -9.40 20.36
N GLY A 50 -16.62 -9.83 20.21
CA GLY A 50 -15.78 -10.40 21.28
C GLY A 50 -15.04 -9.35 22.12
N LEU A 51 -14.94 -8.09 21.67
CA LEU A 51 -14.22 -7.04 22.38
C LEU A 51 -14.90 -6.65 23.68
N ARG A 52 -16.21 -6.50 23.67
CA ARG A 52 -17.00 -6.07 24.83
C ARG A 52 -16.82 -6.97 26.05
N PRO A 53 -16.97 -8.31 25.94
CA PRO A 53 -16.70 -9.21 27.06
C PRO A 53 -15.25 -9.18 27.54
N SER A 54 -14.29 -9.00 26.63
CA SER A 54 -12.86 -8.94 27.00
C SER A 54 -12.51 -7.66 27.75
N ILE A 55 -13.08 -6.52 27.35
CA ILE A 55 -12.89 -5.22 28.01
C ILE A 55 -13.54 -5.27 29.42
N LEU A 56 -14.76 -5.80 29.53
CA LEU A 56 -15.46 -5.93 30.82
C LEU A 56 -14.74 -6.86 31.78
N ARG A 57 -14.10 -7.93 31.30
CA ARG A 57 -13.25 -8.79 32.14
C ARG A 57 -12.03 -8.06 32.67
N ALA A 58 -11.40 -7.21 31.87
CA ALA A 58 -10.23 -6.44 32.28
C ALA A 58 -10.63 -5.23 33.17
N HIS A 59 -11.81 -4.65 32.95
CA HIS A 59 -12.29 -3.45 33.62
C HIS A 59 -13.78 -3.59 34.05
N PRO A 60 -14.08 -4.36 35.11
CA PRO A 60 -15.47 -4.65 35.54
C PRO A 60 -16.27 -3.41 35.91
N GLY A 61 -15.61 -2.31 36.27
CA GLY A 61 -16.26 -1.06 36.72
C GLY A 61 -16.55 -0.06 35.58
N TYR A 62 -16.33 -0.39 34.33
CA TYR A 62 -16.59 0.55 33.23
C TYR A 62 -18.10 0.82 33.08
N THR A 63 -18.43 2.11 32.97
CA THR A 63 -19.74 2.54 32.52
C THR A 63 -19.98 2.21 31.05
N ALA A 64 -21.24 2.22 30.62
CA ALA A 64 -21.59 1.98 29.22
C ALA A 64 -20.85 2.93 28.26
N ALA A 65 -20.69 4.20 28.65
CA ALA A 65 -19.95 5.19 27.83
C ALA A 65 -18.46 4.89 27.75
N GLN A 66 -17.83 4.51 28.85
CA GLN A 66 -16.42 4.12 28.88
C GLN A 66 -16.16 2.85 28.07
N LEU A 67 -17.06 1.88 28.15
CA LEU A 67 -17.00 0.65 27.38
C LEU A 67 -17.06 0.95 25.87
N GLN A 68 -18.02 1.78 25.44
CA GLN A 68 -18.16 2.18 24.05
C GLN A 68 -16.93 2.97 23.56
N ALA A 69 -16.39 3.86 24.38
CA ALA A 69 -15.16 4.59 24.07
C ALA A 69 -13.97 3.63 23.89
N ALA A 70 -13.83 2.64 24.75
CA ALA A 70 -12.76 1.63 24.66
C ALA A 70 -12.92 0.71 23.42
N GLU A 71 -14.16 0.31 23.08
CA GLU A 71 -14.45 -0.42 21.85
C GLU A 71 -14.07 0.40 20.60
N ASN A 72 -14.48 1.68 20.58
CA ASN A 72 -14.17 2.57 19.46
C ASN A 72 -12.67 2.86 19.34
N ALA A 73 -11.97 3.09 20.45
CA ALA A 73 -10.53 3.31 20.46
C ALA A 73 -9.73 2.14 19.88
N ARG A 74 -10.25 0.92 19.94
CA ARG A 74 -9.62 -0.26 19.32
C ARG A 74 -10.05 -0.46 17.87
N THR A 75 -11.29 -0.16 17.51
CA THR A 75 -11.88 -0.49 16.20
C THR A 75 -11.63 0.60 15.16
N LEU A 76 -11.78 1.89 15.53
CA LEU A 76 -11.65 3.00 14.58
C LEU A 76 -10.27 3.10 13.94
N PRO A 77 -9.15 2.99 14.68
CA PRO A 77 -7.82 3.04 14.06
C PRO A 77 -7.61 1.93 13.04
N LEU A 78 -8.13 0.73 13.27
CA LEU A 78 -8.04 -0.39 12.33
C LEU A 78 -8.81 -0.09 11.04
N ILE A 79 -10.05 0.38 11.14
CA ILE A 79 -10.88 0.70 9.97
C ILE A 79 -10.24 1.85 9.16
N VAL A 80 -9.84 2.92 9.84
CA VAL A 80 -9.21 4.10 9.20
C VAL A 80 -7.87 3.72 8.59
N GLY A 81 -7.04 2.99 9.33
CA GLY A 81 -5.73 2.53 8.86
C GLY A 81 -5.84 1.68 7.61
N THR A 82 -6.77 0.71 7.59
CA THR A 82 -6.98 -0.13 6.40
C THR A 82 -7.56 0.66 5.23
N ALA A 83 -8.47 1.61 5.47
CA ALA A 83 -8.97 2.47 4.39
C ALA A 83 -7.83 3.30 3.76
N ILE A 84 -6.92 3.82 4.58
CA ILE A 84 -5.71 4.51 4.12
C ILE A 84 -4.80 3.55 3.35
N ALA A 85 -4.57 2.33 3.84
CA ALA A 85 -3.74 1.33 3.17
C ALA A 85 -4.29 0.97 1.79
N ILE A 86 -5.58 0.70 1.67
CA ILE A 86 -6.27 0.48 0.38
C ILE A 86 -6.07 1.69 -0.54
N GLY A 87 -6.30 2.89 -0.03
CA GLY A 87 -6.10 4.13 -0.78
C GLY A 87 -4.66 4.28 -1.30
N LEU A 88 -3.67 3.98 -0.47
CA LEU A 88 -2.26 4.01 -0.84
C LEU A 88 -1.93 2.98 -1.92
N TRP A 89 -2.41 1.74 -1.81
CA TRP A 89 -2.22 0.70 -2.82
C TRP A 89 -2.77 1.14 -4.18
N LEU A 90 -4.00 1.66 -4.22
CA LEU A 90 -4.66 2.11 -5.45
C LEU A 90 -3.98 3.35 -6.04
N TRP A 91 -3.62 4.32 -5.20
CA TRP A 91 -2.92 5.52 -5.62
C TRP A 91 -1.54 5.20 -6.21
N MET A 92 -0.78 4.31 -5.55
CA MET A 92 0.52 3.87 -6.05
C MET A 92 0.41 3.05 -7.33
N ALA A 93 -0.62 2.21 -7.49
CA ALA A 93 -0.91 1.51 -8.73
C ALA A 93 -1.16 2.48 -9.89
N TRP A 94 -1.90 3.54 -9.62
CA TRP A 94 -2.19 4.60 -10.59
C TRP A 94 -0.93 5.40 -10.95
N ALA A 95 -0.17 5.87 -9.96
CA ALA A 95 1.01 6.71 -10.16
C ALA A 95 2.14 5.96 -10.88
N ASN A 96 2.45 4.72 -10.47
CA ASN A 96 3.44 3.88 -11.14
C ASN A 96 2.98 3.47 -12.56
N GLY A 97 1.67 3.25 -12.75
CA GLY A 97 1.09 2.98 -14.06
C GLY A 97 1.24 4.14 -15.05
N ARG A 98 1.38 5.38 -14.56
CA ARG A 98 1.66 6.58 -15.36
C ARG A 98 3.13 6.87 -15.58
N GLY A 99 4.03 6.12 -14.94
CA GLY A 99 5.46 6.29 -15.10
C GLY A 99 6.07 7.42 -14.26
N TYR A 100 5.35 7.95 -13.27
CA TYR A 100 5.90 9.02 -12.43
C TYR A 100 7.13 8.54 -11.66
N ALA A 101 8.29 9.16 -11.92
CA ALA A 101 9.56 8.78 -11.31
C ALA A 101 9.53 8.83 -9.76
N TRP A 102 8.83 9.82 -9.19
CA TRP A 102 8.65 9.95 -7.75
C TRP A 102 7.88 8.77 -7.13
N ALA A 103 6.93 8.18 -7.88
CA ALA A 103 6.11 7.07 -7.37
C ALA A 103 6.94 5.84 -7.02
N ARG A 104 8.01 5.58 -7.76
CA ARG A 104 8.97 4.51 -7.46
C ARG A 104 9.67 4.73 -6.11
N VAL A 105 10.12 5.95 -5.85
CA VAL A 105 10.80 6.31 -4.60
C VAL A 105 9.84 6.21 -3.42
N VAL A 106 8.63 6.71 -3.58
CA VAL A 106 7.58 6.65 -2.55
C VAL A 106 7.18 5.19 -2.26
N ALA A 107 7.06 4.33 -3.30
CA ALA A 107 6.77 2.91 -3.09
C ALA A 107 7.83 2.22 -2.22
N VAL A 108 9.12 2.50 -2.48
CA VAL A 108 10.22 1.97 -1.67
C VAL A 108 10.14 2.51 -0.22
N GLY A 109 9.85 3.80 -0.05
CA GLY A 109 9.70 4.42 1.27
C GLY A 109 8.56 3.81 2.08
N ILE A 110 7.39 3.63 1.47
CA ILE A 110 6.23 2.97 2.11
C ILE A 110 6.57 1.53 2.51
N PHE A 111 7.24 0.79 1.63
CA PHE A 111 7.65 -0.59 1.91
C PHE A 111 8.69 -0.67 3.04
N ALA A 112 9.65 0.26 3.08
CA ALA A 112 10.62 0.35 4.18
C ALA A 112 9.93 0.63 5.52
N PHE A 113 8.94 1.53 5.53
CA PHE A 113 8.13 1.81 6.73
C PHE A 113 7.33 0.59 7.16
N ALA A 114 6.64 -0.10 6.24
CA ALA A 114 5.90 -1.33 6.54
C ALA A 114 6.81 -2.45 7.05
N THR A 115 8.05 -2.53 6.54
CA THR A 115 9.05 -3.49 7.03
C THR A 115 9.48 -3.16 8.46
N LEU A 116 9.68 -1.88 8.78
CA LEU A 116 10.02 -1.44 10.12
C LEU A 116 8.88 -1.75 11.10
N ASP A 117 7.63 -1.47 10.72
CA ASP A 117 6.44 -1.77 11.51
C ASP A 117 6.32 -3.28 11.78
N LEU A 118 6.52 -4.11 10.76
CA LEU A 118 6.55 -5.57 10.92
C LEU A 118 7.64 -6.02 11.89
N ILE A 119 8.86 -5.47 11.81
CA ILE A 119 9.96 -5.81 12.71
C ILE A 119 9.61 -5.40 14.16
N VAL A 120 9.08 -4.19 14.36
CA VAL A 120 8.64 -3.71 15.67
C VAL A 120 7.55 -4.63 16.25
N SER A 121 6.58 -5.01 15.44
CA SER A 121 5.51 -5.92 15.84
C SER A 121 6.05 -7.30 16.25
N LEU A 122 7.00 -7.86 15.50
CA LEU A 122 7.65 -9.13 15.82
C LEU A 122 8.45 -9.11 17.11
N VAL A 123 9.11 -7.99 17.42
CA VAL A 123 10.00 -7.87 18.59
C VAL A 123 9.23 -7.57 19.87
N PHE A 124 8.20 -6.73 19.80
CA PHE A 124 7.54 -6.15 20.97
C PHE A 124 6.12 -6.68 21.22
N ILE A 125 5.49 -7.30 20.23
CA ILE A 125 4.11 -7.77 20.32
C ILE A 125 4.10 -9.28 20.11
N HIS A 126 3.53 -10.04 21.07
CA HIS A 126 3.36 -11.49 20.91
C HIS A 126 2.46 -11.78 19.72
N ILE A 127 2.89 -12.74 18.89
CA ILE A 127 2.33 -13.12 17.59
C ILE A 127 0.80 -13.22 17.62
N PRO A 128 0.05 -12.23 17.08
CA PRO A 128 -1.39 -12.37 16.94
C PRO A 128 -1.74 -13.24 15.72
N ALA A 129 -2.94 -13.81 15.72
CA ALA A 129 -3.39 -14.71 14.65
C ALA A 129 -3.54 -14.03 13.27
N ASP A 130 -3.62 -12.69 13.24
CA ASP A 130 -3.70 -11.85 12.05
C ASP A 130 -2.35 -11.65 11.34
N MET A 131 -1.25 -11.97 11.99
CA MET A 131 0.11 -11.81 11.46
C MET A 131 0.36 -12.58 10.15
N ALA A 132 -0.39 -13.65 9.90
CA ALA A 132 -0.28 -14.39 8.63
C ALA A 132 -0.73 -13.54 7.44
N ILE A 133 -1.76 -12.72 7.59
CA ILE A 133 -2.25 -11.82 6.53
C ILE A 133 -1.23 -10.70 6.30
N ASP A 134 -0.70 -10.11 7.37
CA ASP A 134 0.33 -9.06 7.29
C ASP A 134 1.59 -9.56 6.58
N ALA A 135 2.02 -10.79 6.88
CA ALA A 135 3.15 -11.42 6.20
C ALA A 135 2.90 -11.60 4.69
N VAL A 136 1.69 -12.00 4.29
CA VAL A 136 1.31 -12.13 2.88
C VAL A 136 1.32 -10.76 2.20
N ILE A 137 0.74 -9.74 2.82
CA ILE A 137 0.74 -8.36 2.30
C ILE A 137 2.19 -7.84 2.18
N TRP A 138 3.05 -8.12 3.15
CA TRP A 138 4.46 -7.75 3.11
C TRP A 138 5.20 -8.43 1.94
N VAL A 139 4.97 -9.73 1.70
CA VAL A 139 5.55 -10.46 0.55
C VAL A 139 5.08 -9.86 -0.78
N VAL A 140 3.81 -9.48 -0.88
CA VAL A 140 3.29 -8.77 -2.07
C VAL A 140 4.01 -7.42 -2.24
N GLY A 141 4.20 -6.66 -1.17
CA GLY A 141 4.95 -5.40 -1.18
C GLY A 141 6.40 -5.59 -1.63
N LEU A 142 7.08 -6.63 -1.14
CA LEU A 142 8.44 -6.99 -1.57
C LEU A 142 8.49 -7.29 -3.07
N ALA A 143 7.55 -8.09 -3.58
CA ALA A 143 7.46 -8.39 -5.00
C ALA A 143 7.19 -7.14 -5.86
N VAL A 144 6.35 -6.22 -5.38
CA VAL A 144 6.10 -4.94 -6.04
C VAL A 144 7.39 -4.12 -6.13
N VAL A 145 8.11 -3.94 -5.02
CA VAL A 145 9.33 -3.14 -4.99
C VAL A 145 10.40 -3.74 -5.89
N THR A 146 10.61 -5.06 -5.87
CA THR A 146 11.57 -5.73 -6.73
C THR A 146 11.25 -5.53 -8.22
N LEU A 147 9.97 -5.62 -8.62
CA LEU A 147 9.54 -5.37 -9.99
C LEU A 147 9.72 -3.90 -10.41
N LEU A 148 9.46 -2.96 -9.52
CA LEU A 148 9.67 -1.53 -9.80
C LEU A 148 11.15 -1.17 -9.90
N LEU A 149 12.02 -1.87 -9.18
CA LEU A 149 13.47 -1.68 -9.22
C LEU A 149 14.16 -2.46 -10.37
N ALA A 150 13.45 -3.36 -11.05
CA ALA A 150 13.98 -4.09 -12.19
C ALA A 150 14.49 -3.13 -13.28
N GLY A 151 15.62 -3.46 -13.91
CA GLY A 151 16.29 -2.63 -14.92
C GLY A 151 15.41 -2.22 -16.11
N GLU A 152 14.47 -3.10 -16.51
CA GLU A 152 13.48 -2.84 -17.57
C GLU A 152 12.55 -1.66 -17.26
N SER A 153 12.36 -1.31 -15.98
CA SER A 153 11.47 -0.22 -15.56
C SER A 153 12.11 1.16 -15.71
N ALA A 154 13.44 1.26 -15.68
CA ALA A 154 14.16 2.53 -15.64
C ALA A 154 13.90 3.45 -16.84
N PRO A 155 13.87 2.98 -18.11
CA PRO A 155 13.57 3.83 -19.26
C PRO A 155 12.15 4.42 -19.21
N PHE A 156 11.17 3.64 -18.74
CA PHE A 156 9.77 4.06 -18.65
C PHE A 156 9.56 5.26 -17.72
N TYR A 157 10.30 5.30 -16.61
CA TYR A 157 10.22 6.41 -15.63
C TYR A 157 11.06 7.65 -16.03
N ARG A 158 11.91 7.55 -17.05
CA ARG A 158 12.68 8.69 -17.59
C ARG A 158 11.94 9.42 -18.69
N SER A 159 10.99 8.76 -19.35
CA SER A 159 10.26 9.29 -20.51
C SER A 159 8.88 9.87 -20.14
N ALA A 160 8.49 9.87 -18.86
CA ALA A 160 7.24 10.42 -18.32
C ALA A 160 7.50 11.79 -17.57
#